data_ff1b6c158dcdb2cf92a621b7620efb41
#
_entry.id   ff1b6c158dcdb2cf92a621b7620efb41
#
_cell.length_a   1.000
_cell.length_b   1.000
_cell.length_c   1.000
_cell.angle_alpha   90.00
_cell.angle_beta   90.00
_cell.angle_gamma   90.00
#
_symmetry.space_group_name_H-M   'P 1'
#
loop_
_entity.id
_entity.type
_entity.pdbx_description
1 polymer ?
#
loop_
_entity_poly.entity_id
_entity_poly.type
_entity_poly.pdbx_seq_one_letter_code
_entity_poly.pdbx_strand_id
1 'polypeptide(L)'
;MCIRDSAMGVLLLILLIERFGPGWLARISVLVGMVVGFLVCIPLGMVNFDGIHHANWVGVTRPVNFGLQFQPAAIIAMCIVSLVTMVEATGDVLAIGEATQTPITKRRIADALRADGFATVLGGCMNTFQYTAFAQNIGVLSITGVKSRYVTASAGGILIVLGLLPKAAEVIAAIPAPVLGGAGIALFGTVAASGVRTLSKVTFTNTNIWVVAVPTALALLPAVCPNLFSTMPASLQTFLSSGICIGAVAAIILNLLFNTGRNAPTEQAGKPAAHDAPRGGEFGVCLLYTSPSP
;
A
#
# COMPACT_ATOMS: atom_id res chain seq x y z
N MET A 1 -17.25 10.49 -22.29
CA MET A 1 -18.24 10.43 -21.19
C MET A 1 -18.26 9.07 -20.52
N CYS A 2 -18.44 7.97 -21.22
CA CYS A 2 -18.49 6.62 -20.60
C CYS A 2 -17.29 6.23 -19.69
N ILE A 3 -16.09 6.71 -19.97
CA ILE A 3 -14.88 6.39 -19.17
C ILE A 3 -14.98 6.95 -17.74
N ARG A 4 -15.42 8.21 -17.61
CA ARG A 4 -15.57 8.86 -16.30
C ARG A 4 -16.72 8.26 -15.50
N ASP A 5 -17.81 7.94 -16.18
CA ASP A 5 -19.02 7.39 -15.56
C ASP A 5 -18.76 5.96 -15.05
N SER A 6 -18.02 5.15 -15.82
CA SER A 6 -17.62 3.80 -15.38
C SER A 6 -16.70 3.83 -14.16
N ALA A 7 -15.71 4.74 -14.11
CA ALA A 7 -14.83 4.88 -12.96
C ALA A 7 -15.58 5.33 -11.71
N MET A 8 -16.48 6.33 -11.86
CA MET A 8 -17.34 6.79 -10.76
C MET A 8 -18.32 5.72 -10.31
N GLY A 9 -18.88 4.96 -11.25
CA GLY A 9 -19.78 3.85 -10.96
C GLY A 9 -19.11 2.76 -10.13
N VAL A 10 -17.87 2.37 -10.49
CA VAL A 10 -17.09 1.39 -9.73
C VAL A 10 -16.76 1.92 -8.33
N LEU A 11 -16.32 3.17 -8.21
CA LEU A 11 -16.04 3.80 -6.93
C LEU A 11 -17.29 3.84 -6.03
N LEU A 12 -18.42 4.29 -6.56
CA LEU A 12 -19.69 4.32 -5.84
C LEU A 12 -20.12 2.91 -5.41
N LEU A 13 -19.99 1.93 -6.29
CA LEU A 13 -20.30 0.53 -5.96
C LEU A 13 -19.44 0.02 -4.79
N ILE A 14 -18.14 0.29 -4.83
CA ILE A 14 -17.22 -0.08 -3.73
C ILE A 14 -17.69 0.57 -2.42
N LEU A 15 -17.98 1.87 -2.43
CA LEU A 15 -18.46 2.59 -1.24
C LEU A 15 -19.80 2.07 -0.72
N LEU A 16 -20.72 1.72 -1.62
CA LEU A 16 -22.00 1.13 -1.24
C LEU A 16 -21.82 -0.25 -0.61
N ILE A 17 -20.96 -1.09 -1.18
CA ILE A 17 -20.67 -2.41 -0.62
C ILE A 17 -19.99 -2.25 0.75
N GLU A 18 -19.06 -1.32 0.90
CA GLU A 18 -18.41 -1.04 2.18
C GLU A 18 -19.40 -0.58 3.25
N ARG A 19 -20.37 0.25 2.86
CA ARG A 19 -21.38 0.82 3.78
C ARG A 19 -22.52 -0.13 4.14
N PHE A 20 -23.02 -0.89 3.19
CA PHE A 20 -24.23 -1.70 3.33
C PHE A 20 -23.98 -3.20 3.26
N GLY A 21 -22.81 -3.63 2.82
CA GLY A 21 -22.45 -5.03 2.69
C GLY A 21 -22.27 -5.72 4.06
N PRO A 22 -22.59 -7.02 4.15
CA PRO A 22 -22.24 -7.80 5.32
C PRO A 22 -20.72 -7.80 5.52
N GLY A 23 -20.24 -7.90 6.77
CA GLY A 23 -18.84 -7.67 7.13
C GLY A 23 -17.78 -8.46 6.32
N TRP A 24 -18.12 -9.62 5.76
CA TRP A 24 -17.22 -10.37 4.87
C TRP A 24 -17.16 -9.76 3.45
N LEU A 25 -18.31 -9.23 2.96
CA LEU A 25 -18.41 -8.63 1.62
C LEU A 25 -17.72 -7.24 1.59
N ALA A 26 -17.84 -6.47 2.65
CA ALA A 26 -17.14 -5.20 2.81
C ALA A 26 -15.61 -5.37 2.66
N ARG A 27 -15.04 -6.45 3.18
CA ARG A 27 -13.59 -6.72 3.09
C ARG A 27 -13.08 -7.03 1.67
N ILE A 28 -13.95 -7.53 0.81
CA ILE A 28 -13.65 -7.82 -0.60
C ILE A 28 -14.34 -6.82 -1.54
N SER A 29 -14.81 -5.68 -1.01
CA SER A 29 -15.57 -4.66 -1.73
C SER A 29 -14.85 -4.18 -3.00
N VAL A 30 -13.55 -3.96 -2.94
CA VAL A 30 -12.73 -3.55 -4.08
C VAL A 30 -12.69 -4.65 -5.16
N LEU A 31 -12.50 -5.91 -4.76
CA LEU A 31 -12.50 -7.04 -5.69
C LEU A 31 -13.87 -7.18 -6.37
N VAL A 32 -14.94 -7.13 -5.59
CA VAL A 32 -16.31 -7.22 -6.12
C VAL A 32 -16.61 -6.03 -7.04
N GLY A 33 -16.20 -4.82 -6.65
CA GLY A 33 -16.32 -3.62 -7.48
C GLY A 33 -15.59 -3.74 -8.82
N MET A 34 -14.37 -4.30 -8.81
CA MET A 34 -13.62 -4.56 -10.03
C MET A 34 -14.30 -5.62 -10.92
N VAL A 35 -14.75 -6.74 -10.34
CA VAL A 35 -15.43 -7.80 -11.08
C VAL A 35 -16.74 -7.30 -11.70
N VAL A 36 -17.57 -6.62 -10.92
CA VAL A 36 -18.84 -6.07 -11.42
C VAL A 36 -18.57 -4.97 -12.47
N GLY A 37 -17.60 -4.08 -12.22
CA GLY A 37 -17.19 -3.07 -13.19
C GLY A 37 -16.69 -3.69 -14.50
N PHE A 38 -15.90 -4.75 -14.43
CA PHE A 38 -15.46 -5.51 -15.59
C PHE A 38 -16.65 -6.11 -16.36
N LEU A 39 -17.57 -6.78 -15.67
CA LEU A 39 -18.76 -7.38 -16.28
C LEU A 39 -19.66 -6.34 -16.96
N VAL A 40 -19.82 -5.16 -16.37
CA VAL A 40 -20.57 -4.05 -16.96
C VAL A 40 -19.88 -3.49 -18.20
N CYS A 41 -18.55 -3.48 -18.24
CA CYS A 41 -17.78 -3.01 -19.39
C CYS A 41 -17.82 -3.95 -20.60
N ILE A 42 -18.17 -5.25 -20.42
CA ILE A 42 -18.29 -6.20 -21.54
C ILE A 42 -19.37 -5.76 -22.54
N PRO A 43 -20.64 -5.55 -22.16
CA PRO A 43 -21.67 -5.13 -23.09
C PRO A 43 -21.44 -3.71 -23.65
N LEU A 44 -20.66 -2.89 -22.99
CA LEU A 44 -20.27 -1.56 -23.47
C LEU A 44 -19.15 -1.61 -24.54
N GLY A 45 -18.64 -2.80 -24.87
CA GLY A 45 -17.58 -2.98 -25.88
C GLY A 45 -16.22 -2.40 -25.46
N MET A 46 -15.99 -2.21 -24.16
CA MET A 46 -14.74 -1.62 -23.63
C MET A 46 -13.67 -2.67 -23.31
N VAL A 47 -13.99 -3.96 -23.44
CA VAL A 47 -13.11 -5.07 -23.11
C VAL A 47 -12.56 -5.70 -24.38
N ASN A 48 -11.24 -5.81 -24.46
CA ASN A 48 -10.58 -6.52 -25.55
C ASN A 48 -10.20 -7.94 -25.09
N PHE A 49 -10.71 -8.96 -25.79
CA PHE A 49 -10.46 -10.37 -25.49
C PHE A 49 -9.38 -11.01 -26.40
N ASP A 50 -8.79 -10.26 -27.35
CA ASP A 50 -7.85 -10.80 -28.32
C ASP A 50 -6.63 -11.46 -27.65
N GLY A 51 -6.10 -10.87 -26.60
CA GLY A 51 -4.99 -11.41 -25.84
C GLY A 51 -5.29 -12.80 -25.23
N ILE A 52 -6.53 -12.99 -24.76
CA ILE A 52 -6.95 -14.25 -24.10
C ILE A 52 -6.97 -15.43 -25.09
N HIS A 53 -7.34 -15.18 -26.35
CA HIS A 53 -7.36 -16.22 -27.37
C HIS A 53 -5.96 -16.71 -27.75
N HIS A 54 -4.98 -15.82 -27.73
CA HIS A 54 -3.58 -16.13 -28.07
C HIS A 54 -2.72 -16.60 -26.88
N ALA A 55 -3.20 -16.44 -25.66
CA ALA A 55 -2.48 -16.83 -24.47
C ALA A 55 -2.40 -18.36 -24.29
N ASN A 56 -1.23 -18.84 -23.93
CA ASN A 56 -1.03 -20.24 -23.56
C ASN A 56 -1.73 -20.57 -22.23
N TRP A 57 -2.10 -21.84 -22.04
CA TRP A 57 -2.70 -22.30 -20.78
C TRP A 57 -1.70 -22.32 -19.63
N VAL A 58 -0.45 -22.68 -19.91
CA VAL A 58 0.65 -22.71 -18.93
C VAL A 58 1.85 -22.00 -19.52
N GLY A 59 2.47 -21.17 -18.72
CA GLY A 59 3.66 -20.44 -19.12
C GLY A 59 4.44 -19.91 -17.91
N VAL A 60 5.73 -19.72 -18.10
CA VAL A 60 6.61 -19.08 -17.11
C VAL A 60 7.20 -17.85 -17.77
N THR A 61 7.15 -16.73 -17.05
CA THR A 61 7.79 -15.50 -17.50
C THR A 61 9.29 -15.71 -17.64
N ARG A 62 9.85 -15.32 -18.77
CA ARG A 62 11.31 -15.40 -18.96
C ARG A 62 11.99 -14.43 -18.01
N PRO A 63 12.93 -14.89 -17.17
CA PRO A 63 13.67 -13.99 -16.29
C PRO A 63 14.42 -12.93 -17.10
N VAL A 64 14.51 -11.71 -16.56
CA VAL A 64 15.29 -10.59 -17.11
C VAL A 64 14.96 -10.32 -18.61
N ASN A 65 13.69 -10.39 -18.98
CA ASN A 65 13.25 -10.27 -20.38
C ASN A 65 13.56 -8.89 -21.00
N PHE A 66 13.60 -7.85 -20.20
CA PHE A 66 13.90 -6.47 -20.63
C PHE A 66 15.39 -6.11 -20.62
N GLY A 67 16.26 -7.08 -20.26
CA GLY A 67 17.68 -6.83 -20.04
C GLY A 67 17.98 -6.06 -18.75
N LEU A 68 19.26 -5.92 -18.42
CA LEU A 68 19.73 -5.18 -17.26
C LEU A 68 20.30 -3.83 -17.72
N GLN A 69 19.71 -2.74 -17.24
CA GLN A 69 20.21 -1.39 -17.48
C GLN A 69 20.62 -0.77 -16.14
N PHE A 70 21.87 -0.34 -16.03
CA PHE A 70 22.39 0.29 -14.82
C PHE A 70 22.37 1.81 -14.96
N GLN A 71 21.27 2.43 -14.53
CA GLN A 71 21.15 3.89 -14.46
C GLN A 71 21.33 4.33 -13.00
N PRO A 72 22.40 5.08 -12.66
CA PRO A 72 22.70 5.44 -11.27
C PRO A 72 21.54 6.17 -10.57
N ALA A 73 20.87 7.08 -11.29
CA ALA A 73 19.72 7.82 -10.76
C ALA A 73 18.54 6.92 -10.41
N ALA A 74 18.22 5.93 -11.25
CA ALA A 74 17.17 4.96 -10.98
C ALA A 74 17.53 4.07 -9.79
N ILE A 75 18.79 3.64 -9.69
CA ILE A 75 19.28 2.82 -8.56
C ILE A 75 19.14 3.60 -7.25
N ILE A 76 19.57 4.86 -7.20
CA ILE A 76 19.46 5.71 -6.01
C ILE A 76 17.98 5.91 -5.63
N ALA A 77 17.12 6.22 -6.61
CA ALA A 77 15.69 6.38 -6.37
C ALA A 77 15.08 5.10 -5.79
N MET A 78 15.39 3.94 -6.35
CA MET A 78 14.89 2.64 -5.85
C MET A 78 15.44 2.29 -4.47
N CYS A 79 16.69 2.63 -4.16
CA CYS A 79 17.24 2.48 -2.80
C CYS A 79 16.45 3.31 -1.77
N ILE A 80 16.08 4.55 -2.11
CA ILE A 80 15.29 5.39 -1.21
C ILE A 80 13.87 4.81 -1.05
N VAL A 81 13.23 4.39 -2.13
CA VAL A 81 11.93 3.71 -2.06
C VAL A 81 12.02 2.47 -1.18
N SER A 82 13.09 1.66 -1.33
CA SER A 82 13.32 0.47 -0.51
C SER A 82 13.47 0.81 0.99
N LEU A 83 14.13 1.90 1.34
CA LEU A 83 14.20 2.35 2.74
C LEU A 83 12.82 2.73 3.28
N VAL A 84 11.98 3.39 2.48
CA VAL A 84 10.59 3.72 2.87
C VAL A 84 9.77 2.46 3.08
N THR A 85 9.83 1.50 2.16
CA THR A 85 9.10 0.22 2.29
C THR A 85 9.59 -0.61 3.48
N MET A 86 10.88 -0.56 3.83
CA MET A 86 11.40 -1.21 5.04
C MET A 86 10.79 -0.61 6.33
N VAL A 87 10.60 0.70 6.38
CA VAL A 87 9.94 1.36 7.51
C VAL A 87 8.47 0.96 7.58
N GLU A 88 7.76 0.95 6.45
CA GLU A 88 6.38 0.49 6.34
C GLU A 88 6.25 -0.96 6.80
N ALA A 89 7.02 -1.89 6.23
CA ALA A 89 7.02 -3.30 6.60
C ALA A 89 7.33 -3.53 8.10
N THR A 90 8.20 -2.70 8.69
CA THR A 90 8.45 -2.74 10.14
C THR A 90 7.19 -2.38 10.93
N GLY A 91 6.46 -1.35 10.50
CA GLY A 91 5.18 -0.96 11.09
C GLY A 91 4.14 -2.09 11.02
N ASP A 92 4.04 -2.74 9.87
CA ASP A 92 3.13 -3.86 9.63
C ASP A 92 3.46 -5.07 10.52
N VAL A 93 4.74 -5.42 10.66
CA VAL A 93 5.18 -6.51 11.55
C VAL A 93 4.82 -6.21 13.00
N LEU A 94 4.98 -4.97 13.46
CA LEU A 94 4.57 -4.57 14.81
C LEU A 94 3.05 -4.65 14.98
N ALA A 95 2.27 -4.19 14.01
CA ALA A 95 0.82 -4.25 14.03
C ALA A 95 0.30 -5.72 14.00
N ILE A 96 0.95 -6.62 13.25
CA ILE A 96 0.67 -8.06 13.30
C ILE A 96 0.97 -8.62 14.69
N GLY A 97 2.07 -8.19 15.32
CA GLY A 97 2.40 -8.57 16.69
C GLY A 97 1.30 -8.20 17.69
N GLU A 98 0.77 -6.98 17.58
CA GLU A 98 -0.35 -6.53 18.40
C GLU A 98 -1.62 -7.34 18.11
N ALA A 99 -1.98 -7.55 16.86
CA ALA A 99 -3.17 -8.32 16.47
C ALA A 99 -3.11 -9.80 16.90
N THR A 100 -1.92 -10.39 16.88
CA THR A 100 -1.70 -11.79 17.27
C THR A 100 -1.39 -11.98 18.75
N GLN A 101 -1.20 -10.88 19.51
CA GLN A 101 -0.73 -10.89 20.91
C GLN A 101 0.61 -11.62 21.06
N THR A 102 1.48 -11.46 20.07
CA THR A 102 2.79 -12.12 20.03
C THR A 102 3.90 -11.08 20.20
N PRO A 103 4.82 -11.22 21.15
CA PRO A 103 5.93 -10.27 21.31
C PRO A 103 6.84 -10.28 20.08
N ILE A 104 7.04 -9.12 19.49
CA ILE A 104 7.92 -8.94 18.34
C ILE A 104 9.32 -8.57 18.81
N THR A 105 10.28 -9.44 18.50
CA THR A 105 11.70 -9.21 18.77
C THR A 105 12.39 -8.55 17.59
N LYS A 106 13.51 -7.87 17.83
CA LYS A 106 14.36 -7.28 16.78
C LYS A 106 14.74 -8.31 15.69
N ARG A 107 14.96 -9.57 16.08
CA ARG A 107 15.27 -10.66 15.17
C ARG A 107 14.11 -10.96 14.22
N ARG A 108 12.88 -11.00 14.72
CA ARG A 108 11.69 -11.24 13.89
C ARG A 108 11.48 -10.13 12.87
N ILE A 109 11.71 -8.87 13.23
CA ILE A 109 11.67 -7.75 12.30
C ILE A 109 12.74 -7.93 11.22
N ALA A 110 13.98 -8.23 11.62
CA ALA A 110 15.06 -8.44 10.67
C ALA A 110 14.80 -9.61 9.71
N ASP A 111 14.22 -10.71 10.19
CA ASP A 111 13.89 -11.87 9.37
C ASP A 111 12.74 -11.56 8.39
N ALA A 112 11.74 -10.78 8.81
CA ALA A 112 10.67 -10.30 7.92
C ALA A 112 11.22 -9.40 6.81
N LEU A 113 12.07 -8.43 7.15
CA LEU A 113 12.71 -7.53 6.17
C LEU A 113 13.63 -8.28 5.19
N ARG A 114 14.34 -9.31 5.66
CA ARG A 114 15.15 -10.17 4.78
C ARG A 114 14.28 -10.96 3.81
N ALA A 115 13.15 -11.50 4.29
CA ALA A 115 12.20 -12.23 3.45
C ALA A 115 11.58 -11.30 2.38
N ASP A 116 11.18 -10.10 2.75
CA ASP A 116 10.64 -9.08 1.84
C ASP A 116 11.68 -8.64 0.81
N GLY A 117 12.90 -8.35 1.24
CA GLY A 117 14.01 -8.02 0.34
C GLY A 117 14.35 -9.16 -0.63
N PHE A 118 14.38 -10.41 -0.16
CA PHE A 118 14.62 -11.57 -1.03
C PHE A 118 13.50 -11.75 -2.05
N ALA A 119 12.23 -11.59 -1.61
CA ALA A 119 11.08 -11.64 -2.50
C ALA A 119 11.13 -10.53 -3.57
N THR A 120 11.54 -9.32 -3.19
CA THR A 120 11.72 -8.18 -4.11
C THR A 120 12.82 -8.47 -5.16
N VAL A 121 13.95 -9.07 -4.75
CA VAL A 121 15.02 -9.48 -5.70
C VAL A 121 14.50 -10.52 -6.69
N LEU A 122 13.81 -11.56 -6.20
CA LEU A 122 13.20 -12.56 -7.07
C LEU A 122 12.18 -11.94 -8.02
N GLY A 123 11.33 -11.04 -7.50
CA GLY A 123 10.37 -10.30 -8.30
C GLY A 123 11.03 -9.48 -9.40
N GLY A 124 12.10 -8.73 -9.08
CA GLY A 124 12.87 -7.98 -10.07
C GLY A 124 13.46 -8.88 -11.17
N CYS A 125 13.99 -10.06 -10.80
CA CYS A 125 14.43 -11.05 -11.78
C CYS A 125 13.28 -11.57 -12.67
N MET A 126 12.06 -11.62 -12.14
CA MET A 126 10.86 -12.04 -12.86
C MET A 126 10.13 -10.88 -13.55
N ASN A 127 10.79 -9.72 -13.70
CA ASN A 127 10.28 -8.50 -14.34
C ASN A 127 9.07 -7.88 -13.64
N THR A 128 9.00 -7.95 -12.31
CA THR A 128 7.97 -7.28 -11.52
C THR A 128 8.52 -6.04 -10.83
N PHE A 129 7.61 -5.18 -10.37
CA PHE A 129 7.94 -4.02 -9.54
C PHE A 129 8.28 -4.45 -8.11
N GLN A 130 8.91 -3.53 -7.36
CA GLN A 130 9.05 -3.69 -5.92
C GLN A 130 7.66 -3.72 -5.26
N TYR A 131 7.47 -4.62 -4.31
CA TYR A 131 6.26 -4.76 -3.52
C TYR A 131 6.61 -4.96 -2.05
N THR A 132 5.63 -4.74 -1.19
CA THR A 132 5.74 -4.85 0.27
C THR A 132 4.54 -5.62 0.82
N ALA A 133 4.52 -5.83 2.13
CA ALA A 133 3.39 -6.46 2.81
C ALA A 133 2.11 -5.63 2.62
N PHE A 134 0.96 -6.31 2.55
CA PHE A 134 -0.33 -5.68 2.37
C PHE A 134 -1.00 -5.40 3.72
N ALA A 135 -0.85 -4.18 4.22
CA ALA A 135 -1.28 -3.74 5.54
C ALA A 135 -2.78 -4.00 5.84
N GLN A 136 -3.65 -3.94 4.82
CA GLN A 136 -5.09 -4.20 4.99
C GLN A 136 -5.38 -5.62 5.47
N ASN A 137 -4.51 -6.60 5.20
CA ASN A 137 -4.65 -7.96 5.71
C ASN A 137 -4.58 -8.05 7.23
N ILE A 138 -3.94 -7.08 7.90
CA ILE A 138 -3.88 -7.01 9.36
C ILE A 138 -5.28 -6.77 9.93
N GLY A 139 -6.08 -5.94 9.26
CA GLY A 139 -7.48 -5.73 9.61
C GLY A 139 -8.30 -7.03 9.50
N VAL A 140 -8.10 -7.80 8.41
CA VAL A 140 -8.75 -9.10 8.23
C VAL A 140 -8.33 -10.09 9.33
N LEU A 141 -7.05 -10.15 9.65
CA LEU A 141 -6.51 -10.98 10.73
C LEU A 141 -7.16 -10.65 12.08
N SER A 142 -7.29 -9.36 12.40
CA SER A 142 -7.88 -8.90 13.66
C SER A 142 -9.36 -9.28 13.81
N ILE A 143 -10.10 -9.29 12.71
CA ILE A 143 -11.54 -9.57 12.72
C ILE A 143 -11.82 -11.08 12.63
N THR A 144 -11.06 -11.82 11.81
CA THR A 144 -11.25 -13.27 11.65
C THR A 144 -10.68 -14.08 12.79
N GLY A 145 -9.70 -13.52 13.50
CA GLY A 145 -8.97 -14.21 14.56
C GLY A 145 -8.11 -15.40 14.07
N VAL A 146 -8.00 -15.61 12.76
CA VAL A 146 -7.21 -16.71 12.18
C VAL A 146 -5.74 -16.35 12.17
N LYS A 147 -4.99 -16.80 13.17
CA LYS A 147 -3.57 -16.47 13.40
C LYS A 147 -2.60 -17.49 12.79
N SER A 148 -3.07 -18.37 11.92
CA SER A 148 -2.25 -19.46 11.38
C SER A 148 -1.34 -18.98 10.23
N ARG A 149 -0.04 -19.21 10.36
CA ARG A 149 0.94 -18.95 9.29
C ARG A 149 0.69 -19.74 8.01
N TYR A 150 -0.02 -20.86 8.11
CA TYR A 150 -0.36 -21.70 6.96
C TYR A 150 -1.35 -21.03 5.99
N VAL A 151 -2.15 -20.08 6.47
CA VAL A 151 -3.05 -19.29 5.60
C VAL A 151 -2.25 -18.47 4.59
N THR A 152 -1.20 -17.78 5.05
CA THR A 152 -0.31 -17.01 4.18
C THR A 152 0.47 -17.93 3.22
N ALA A 153 0.94 -19.07 3.69
CA ALA A 153 1.61 -20.06 2.85
C ALA A 153 0.68 -20.61 1.75
N SER A 154 -0.57 -20.92 2.10
CA SER A 154 -1.58 -21.39 1.13
C SER A 154 -1.91 -20.29 0.12
N ALA A 155 -2.04 -19.04 0.55
CA ALA A 155 -2.25 -17.90 -0.35
C ALA A 155 -1.09 -17.75 -1.33
N GLY A 156 0.17 -17.86 -0.86
CA GLY A 156 1.35 -17.87 -1.71
C GLY A 156 1.32 -19.02 -2.74
N GLY A 157 0.91 -20.22 -2.33
CA GLY A 157 0.73 -21.37 -3.22
C GLY A 157 -0.31 -21.11 -4.32
N ILE A 158 -1.45 -20.54 -3.96
CA ILE A 158 -2.51 -20.15 -4.92
C ILE A 158 -1.97 -19.10 -5.91
N LEU A 159 -1.23 -18.10 -5.44
CA LEU A 159 -0.65 -17.06 -6.29
C LEU A 159 0.38 -17.64 -7.27
N ILE A 160 1.20 -18.63 -6.84
CA ILE A 160 2.13 -19.32 -7.74
C ILE A 160 1.36 -20.06 -8.84
N VAL A 161 0.30 -20.80 -8.49
CA VAL A 161 -0.54 -21.49 -9.48
C VAL A 161 -1.17 -20.51 -10.47
N LEU A 162 -1.71 -19.39 -9.98
CA LEU A 162 -2.27 -18.34 -10.83
C LEU A 162 -1.20 -17.70 -11.74
N GLY A 163 0.01 -17.50 -11.23
CA GLY A 163 1.13 -16.99 -12.02
C GLY A 163 1.61 -17.92 -13.13
N LEU A 164 1.36 -19.23 -13.00
CA LEU A 164 1.65 -20.23 -14.05
C LEU A 164 0.57 -20.28 -15.14
N LEU A 165 -0.53 -19.53 -15.00
CA LEU A 165 -1.65 -19.50 -15.93
C LEU A 165 -1.69 -18.16 -16.69
N PRO A 166 -0.98 -18.00 -17.83
CA PRO A 166 -1.01 -16.75 -18.60
C PRO A 166 -2.42 -16.33 -19.02
N LYS A 167 -3.33 -17.26 -19.26
CA LYS A 167 -4.73 -16.94 -19.55
C LYS A 167 -5.42 -16.17 -18.41
N ALA A 168 -5.13 -16.51 -17.15
CA ALA A 168 -5.67 -15.77 -16.01
C ALA A 168 -5.07 -14.35 -15.93
N ALA A 169 -3.79 -14.20 -16.26
CA ALA A 169 -3.14 -12.89 -16.34
C ALA A 169 -3.75 -12.02 -17.46
N GLU A 170 -4.03 -12.59 -18.64
CA GLU A 170 -4.69 -11.86 -19.73
C GLU A 170 -6.13 -11.42 -19.39
N VAL A 171 -6.88 -12.24 -18.66
CA VAL A 171 -8.20 -11.82 -18.15
C VAL A 171 -8.09 -10.60 -17.24
N ILE A 172 -7.08 -10.58 -16.37
CA ILE A 172 -6.81 -9.43 -15.50
C ILE A 172 -6.34 -8.21 -16.32
N ALA A 173 -5.48 -8.43 -17.31
CA ALA A 173 -4.99 -7.37 -18.20
C ALA A 173 -6.10 -6.79 -19.10
N ALA A 174 -7.15 -7.56 -19.38
CA ALA A 174 -8.32 -7.10 -20.14
C ALA A 174 -9.25 -6.17 -19.33
N ILE A 175 -8.99 -5.96 -18.03
CA ILE A 175 -9.79 -5.04 -17.20
C ILE A 175 -9.59 -3.61 -17.72
N PRO A 176 -10.68 -2.89 -18.09
CA PRO A 176 -10.57 -1.55 -18.63
C PRO A 176 -9.97 -0.55 -17.63
N ALA A 177 -9.14 0.38 -18.13
CA ALA A 177 -8.51 1.41 -17.31
C ALA A 177 -9.49 2.22 -16.41
N PRO A 178 -10.74 2.53 -16.82
CA PRO A 178 -11.71 3.19 -15.94
C PRO A 178 -12.07 2.37 -14.70
N VAL A 179 -12.19 1.05 -14.83
CA VAL A 179 -12.49 0.15 -13.70
C VAL A 179 -11.33 0.14 -12.72
N LEU A 180 -10.10 0.02 -13.24
CA LEU A 180 -8.87 0.10 -12.44
C LEU A 180 -8.72 1.47 -11.78
N GLY A 181 -9.09 2.55 -12.47
CA GLY A 181 -9.06 3.91 -11.94
C GLY A 181 -10.02 4.10 -10.77
N GLY A 182 -11.26 3.62 -10.89
CA GLY A 182 -12.25 3.68 -9.80
C GLY A 182 -11.83 2.88 -8.57
N ALA A 183 -11.33 1.66 -8.77
CA ALA A 183 -10.78 0.82 -7.71
C ALA A 183 -9.50 1.44 -7.11
N GLY A 184 -8.64 2.03 -7.95
CA GLY A 184 -7.41 2.69 -7.55
C GLY A 184 -7.66 3.87 -6.60
N ILE A 185 -8.66 4.70 -6.88
CA ILE A 185 -9.04 5.82 -5.99
C ILE A 185 -9.42 5.28 -4.60
N ALA A 186 -10.21 4.22 -4.52
CA ALA A 186 -10.57 3.60 -3.25
C ALA A 186 -9.33 3.05 -2.51
N LEU A 187 -8.46 2.30 -3.20
CA LEU A 187 -7.25 1.71 -2.62
C LEU A 187 -6.26 2.78 -2.14
N PHE A 188 -5.90 3.74 -3.00
CA PHE A 188 -4.97 4.81 -2.63
C PHE A 188 -5.54 5.71 -1.54
N GLY A 189 -6.87 5.93 -1.54
CA GLY A 189 -7.56 6.64 -0.46
C GLY A 189 -7.40 5.93 0.90
N THR A 190 -7.52 4.60 0.94
CA THR A 190 -7.30 3.84 2.18
C THR A 190 -5.85 3.87 2.65
N VAL A 191 -4.88 3.83 1.71
CA VAL A 191 -3.46 3.98 2.04
C VAL A 191 -3.16 5.37 2.60
N ALA A 192 -3.70 6.42 1.98
CA ALA A 192 -3.56 7.79 2.49
C ALA A 192 -4.16 7.94 3.89
N ALA A 193 -5.36 7.38 4.13
CA ALA A 193 -5.99 7.38 5.46
C ALA A 193 -5.15 6.62 6.50
N SER A 194 -4.50 5.52 6.12
CA SER A 194 -3.56 4.80 6.97
C SER A 194 -2.34 5.65 7.33
N GLY A 195 -1.80 6.41 6.38
CA GLY A 195 -0.73 7.38 6.61
C GLY A 195 -1.13 8.46 7.62
N VAL A 196 -2.32 9.04 7.46
CA VAL A 196 -2.88 10.02 8.43
C VAL A 196 -3.03 9.40 9.82
N ARG A 197 -3.52 8.17 9.90
CA ARG A 197 -3.65 7.44 11.18
C ARG A 197 -2.28 7.19 11.84
N THR A 198 -1.25 6.92 11.06
CA THR A 198 0.12 6.77 11.58
C THR A 198 0.65 8.11 12.10
N LEU A 199 0.43 9.20 11.36
CA LEU A 199 0.80 10.55 11.79
C LEU A 199 0.07 11.00 13.06
N SER A 200 -1.17 10.57 13.29
CA SER A 200 -1.92 10.92 14.50
C SER A 200 -1.29 10.41 15.80
N LYS A 201 -0.39 9.42 15.71
CA LYS A 201 0.39 8.92 16.86
C LYS A 201 1.59 9.81 17.20
N VAL A 202 1.94 10.75 16.34
CA VAL A 202 3.07 11.66 16.53
C VAL A 202 2.60 12.87 17.35
N THR A 203 3.38 13.30 18.35
CA THR A 203 3.14 14.55 19.06
C THR A 203 3.45 15.74 18.16
N PHE A 204 2.44 16.51 17.79
CA PHE A 204 2.60 17.70 16.94
C PHE A 204 3.13 18.88 17.74
N THR A 205 4.44 18.90 17.97
CA THR A 205 5.15 20.10 18.42
C THR A 205 5.35 21.04 17.23
N ASN A 206 5.62 22.34 17.49
CA ASN A 206 5.89 23.30 16.42
C ASN A 206 6.99 22.82 15.46
N THR A 207 7.98 22.11 15.97
CA THR A 207 9.08 21.52 15.18
C THR A 207 8.58 20.38 14.32
N ASN A 208 7.82 19.44 14.89
CA ASN A 208 7.29 18.28 14.16
C ASN A 208 6.29 18.66 13.07
N ILE A 209 5.55 19.78 13.25
CA ILE A 209 4.68 20.31 12.21
C ILE A 209 5.47 20.59 10.92
N TRP A 210 6.62 21.25 11.02
CA TRP A 210 7.46 21.52 9.85
C TRP A 210 8.04 20.25 9.23
N VAL A 211 8.44 19.27 10.06
CA VAL A 211 8.95 17.97 9.60
C VAL A 211 7.88 17.16 8.84
N VAL A 212 6.60 17.39 9.10
CA VAL A 212 5.50 16.72 8.37
C VAL A 212 5.04 17.56 7.19
N ALA A 213 4.80 18.87 7.39
CA ALA A 213 4.17 19.73 6.39
C ALA A 213 5.04 19.92 5.14
N VAL A 214 6.32 20.25 5.32
CA VAL A 214 7.21 20.53 4.19
C VAL A 214 7.45 19.29 3.31
N PRO A 215 7.80 18.11 3.86
CA PRO A 215 7.95 16.91 3.04
C PRO A 215 6.67 16.48 2.33
N THR A 216 5.52 16.63 2.98
CA THR A 216 4.23 16.31 2.36
C THR A 216 3.94 17.23 1.18
N ALA A 217 4.18 18.54 1.32
CA ALA A 217 4.01 19.50 0.24
C ALA A 217 4.98 19.21 -0.92
N LEU A 218 6.25 18.92 -0.62
CA LEU A 218 7.26 18.57 -1.62
C LEU A 218 6.93 17.25 -2.33
N ALA A 219 6.39 16.25 -1.63
CA ALA A 219 5.97 14.97 -2.22
C ALA A 219 4.81 15.14 -3.21
N LEU A 220 3.92 16.11 -3.00
CA LEU A 220 2.81 16.40 -3.90
C LEU A 220 3.23 17.23 -5.12
N LEU A 221 4.35 17.92 -5.06
CA LEU A 221 4.80 18.87 -6.09
C LEU A 221 4.90 18.26 -7.49
N PRO A 222 5.49 17.05 -7.71
CA PRO A 222 5.55 16.43 -9.03
C PRO A 222 4.16 16.05 -9.59
N ALA A 223 3.20 15.74 -8.72
CA ALA A 223 1.84 15.38 -9.13
C ALA A 223 1.04 16.63 -9.57
N VAL A 224 1.26 17.77 -8.89
CA VAL A 224 0.55 19.03 -9.17
C VAL A 224 1.19 19.76 -10.36
N CYS A 225 2.52 19.73 -10.46
CA CYS A 225 3.29 20.40 -11.50
C CYS A 225 4.21 19.42 -12.23
N PRO A 226 3.70 18.54 -13.13
CA PRO A 226 4.50 17.49 -13.78
C PRO A 226 5.69 18.02 -14.60
N ASN A 227 5.56 19.22 -15.16
CA ASN A 227 6.57 19.82 -16.01
C ASN A 227 7.65 20.64 -15.27
N LEU A 228 7.54 20.73 -13.93
CA LEU A 228 8.46 21.56 -13.14
C LEU A 228 9.93 21.16 -13.31
N PHE A 229 10.18 19.88 -13.47
CA PHE A 229 11.53 19.30 -13.58
C PHE A 229 11.94 18.93 -15.01
N SER A 230 11.13 19.30 -16.03
CA SER A 230 11.37 18.91 -17.44
C SER A 230 12.66 19.48 -18.04
N THR A 231 13.15 20.61 -17.52
CA THR A 231 14.39 21.28 -17.99
C THR A 231 15.65 20.73 -17.32
N MET A 232 15.53 19.81 -16.36
CA MET A 232 16.68 19.27 -15.63
C MET A 232 17.31 18.07 -16.35
N PRO A 233 18.59 17.75 -16.08
CA PRO A 233 19.23 16.55 -16.59
C PRO A 233 18.41 15.30 -16.25
N ALA A 234 18.36 14.33 -17.16
CA ALA A 234 17.52 13.13 -17.05
C ALA A 234 17.70 12.37 -15.70
N SER A 235 18.92 12.34 -15.17
CA SER A 235 19.22 11.71 -13.87
C SER A 235 18.54 12.41 -12.69
N LEU A 236 18.56 13.75 -12.66
CA LEU A 236 17.90 14.56 -11.64
C LEU A 236 16.39 14.55 -11.81
N GLN A 237 15.92 14.58 -13.05
CA GLN A 237 14.50 14.51 -13.38
C GLN A 237 13.88 13.21 -12.86
N THR A 238 14.52 12.06 -13.06
CA THR A 238 14.03 10.77 -12.57
C THR A 238 13.86 10.77 -11.04
N PHE A 239 14.80 11.38 -10.32
CA PHE A 239 14.74 11.49 -8.87
C PHE A 239 13.69 12.50 -8.40
N LEU A 240 13.69 13.70 -8.97
CA LEU A 240 12.81 14.81 -8.55
C LEU A 240 11.37 14.65 -9.03
N SER A 241 11.10 13.84 -10.06
CA SER A 241 9.73 13.49 -10.47
C SER A 241 9.08 12.45 -9.55
N SER A 242 9.85 11.76 -8.69
CA SER A 242 9.32 10.85 -7.69
C SER A 242 8.97 11.58 -6.40
N GLY A 243 7.68 11.81 -6.15
CA GLY A 243 7.20 12.43 -4.91
C GLY A 243 7.63 11.67 -3.65
N ILE A 244 7.72 10.34 -3.73
CA ILE A 244 8.19 9.49 -2.62
C ILE A 244 9.65 9.81 -2.29
N CYS A 245 10.52 9.92 -3.30
CA CYS A 245 11.94 10.19 -3.10
C CYS A 245 12.15 11.59 -2.50
N ILE A 246 11.51 12.62 -3.07
CA ILE A 246 11.64 13.99 -2.55
C ILE A 246 11.11 14.09 -1.13
N GLY A 247 9.90 13.56 -0.90
CA GLY A 247 9.25 13.61 0.41
C GLY A 247 10.06 12.87 1.47
N ALA A 248 10.55 11.67 1.18
CA ALA A 248 11.35 10.88 2.12
C ALA A 248 12.67 11.57 2.47
N VAL A 249 13.40 12.06 1.46
CA VAL A 249 14.68 12.76 1.70
C VAL A 249 14.45 14.04 2.48
N ALA A 250 13.44 14.84 2.12
CA ALA A 250 13.10 16.04 2.85
C ALA A 250 12.72 15.75 4.30
N ALA A 251 11.91 14.69 4.55
CA ALA A 251 11.54 14.27 5.89
C ALA A 251 12.76 13.86 6.73
N ILE A 252 13.67 13.08 6.15
CA ILE A 252 14.91 12.66 6.84
C ILE A 252 15.77 13.88 7.17
N ILE A 253 16.02 14.76 6.19
CA ILE A 253 16.85 15.95 6.38
C ILE A 253 16.24 16.86 7.46
N LEU A 254 14.95 17.18 7.37
CA LEU A 254 14.31 18.05 8.34
C LEU A 254 14.24 17.41 9.73
N ASN A 255 13.99 16.11 9.81
CA ASN A 255 14.01 15.41 11.09
C ASN A 255 15.41 15.43 11.73
N LEU A 256 16.47 15.23 10.94
CA LEU A 256 17.84 15.35 11.42
C LEU A 256 18.18 16.78 11.86
N LEU A 257 17.79 17.79 11.09
CA LEU A 257 18.06 19.19 11.42
C LEU A 257 17.34 19.66 12.69
N PHE A 258 16.07 19.26 12.86
CA PHE A 258 15.23 19.76 13.93
C PHE A 258 15.22 18.88 15.18
N ASN A 259 15.41 17.57 15.04
CA ASN A 259 15.32 16.61 16.15
C ASN A 259 16.67 16.02 16.58
N THR A 260 17.78 16.25 15.82
CA THR A 260 19.11 15.82 16.20
C THR A 260 19.85 16.97 16.87
N GLY A 261 19.70 17.12 18.15
CA GLY A 261 20.42 18.10 18.97
C GLY A 261 19.47 18.90 19.87
N ARG A 262 19.73 18.85 21.13
CA ARG A 262 19.20 19.66 22.24
C ARG A 262 17.74 19.49 22.69
N ASN A 263 16.84 18.97 21.87
CA ASN A 263 15.43 18.74 22.23
C ASN A 263 14.89 17.41 21.66
N ALA A 264 15.67 16.34 21.70
CA ALA A 264 15.07 15.02 21.53
C ALA A 264 14.03 14.89 22.67
N PRO A 265 12.72 14.83 22.38
CA PRO A 265 11.76 14.40 23.38
C PRO A 265 12.30 13.06 23.85
N THR A 266 12.58 12.93 25.14
CA THR A 266 12.98 11.66 25.75
C THR A 266 12.00 10.63 25.21
N GLU A 267 12.49 9.76 24.33
CA GLU A 267 11.76 8.62 23.83
C GLU A 267 11.30 7.89 25.09
N GLN A 268 10.08 8.09 25.48
CA GLN A 268 9.41 7.15 26.36
C GLN A 268 9.25 5.88 25.53
N ALA A 269 10.40 5.22 25.35
CA ALA A 269 10.46 3.82 24.98
C ALA A 269 9.46 3.13 25.87
N GLY A 270 8.39 2.61 25.23
CA GLY A 270 7.22 2.05 25.86
C GLY A 270 7.49 1.45 27.21
N LYS A 271 7.13 2.16 28.27
CA LYS A 271 6.67 1.48 29.46
C LYS A 271 5.50 0.62 28.98
N PRO A 272 5.57 -0.71 29.14
CA PRO A 272 4.37 -1.51 29.01
C PRO A 272 3.35 -0.86 29.95
N ALA A 273 2.22 -0.41 29.41
CA ALA A 273 1.11 0.07 30.20
C ALA A 273 0.88 -1.00 31.28
N ALA A 274 1.15 -0.62 32.53
CA ALA A 274 0.81 -1.45 33.66
C ALA A 274 -0.67 -1.79 33.50
N HIS A 275 -0.93 -3.05 33.46
CA HIS A 275 -2.21 -3.69 33.34
C HIS A 275 -3.10 -3.24 34.51
N ASP A 276 -3.78 -2.13 34.40
CA ASP A 276 -5.02 -1.89 35.08
C ASP A 276 -6.12 -2.46 34.19
N ALA A 277 -6.45 -3.71 34.44
CA ALA A 277 -7.58 -4.37 33.84
C ALA A 277 -8.87 -3.66 34.29
N PRO A 278 -9.67 -3.06 33.41
CA PRO A 278 -11.05 -2.81 33.73
C PRO A 278 -11.79 -4.14 33.61
N ARG A 279 -12.38 -4.56 34.73
CA ARG A 279 -13.35 -5.62 34.78
C ARG A 279 -14.55 -5.28 33.91
N GLY A 280 -14.86 -6.18 32.99
CA GLY A 280 -16.21 -6.44 32.50
C GLY A 280 -16.84 -5.37 31.62
N GLY A 281 -17.10 -5.72 30.36
CA GLY A 281 -18.21 -5.22 29.59
C GLY A 281 -17.88 -4.15 28.57
N GLU A 282 -18.26 -4.45 27.32
CA GLU A 282 -18.48 -3.54 26.20
C GLU A 282 -17.28 -3.16 25.34
N PHE A 283 -17.06 -3.96 24.32
CA PHE A 283 -16.41 -3.54 23.08
C PHE A 283 -17.31 -2.52 22.38
N GLY A 284 -17.18 -1.24 22.77
CA GLY A 284 -17.71 -0.11 22.03
C GLY A 284 -16.88 0.10 20.78
N VAL A 285 -17.44 -0.24 19.63
CA VAL A 285 -16.97 0.23 18.33
C VAL A 285 -17.05 1.75 18.35
N CYS A 286 -15.91 2.42 18.43
CA CYS A 286 -15.84 3.88 18.32
C CYS A 286 -16.10 4.27 16.85
N LEU A 287 -17.36 4.27 16.46
CA LEU A 287 -17.89 4.98 15.31
C LEU A 287 -17.90 6.46 15.68
N LEU A 288 -16.96 7.22 15.13
CA LEU A 288 -17.06 8.68 15.04
C LEU A 288 -18.27 9.03 14.17
N TYR A 289 -19.44 9.10 14.81
CA TYR A 289 -20.58 9.83 14.28
C TYR A 289 -21.11 10.71 15.41
N THR A 290 -20.87 12.01 15.27
CA THR A 290 -21.52 13.04 16.03
C THR A 290 -23.05 12.92 15.87
N SER A 291 -23.75 12.57 16.96
CA SER A 291 -25.18 12.80 17.02
C SER A 291 -25.41 14.30 17.29
N PRO A 292 -26.33 14.97 16.61
CA PRO A 292 -26.78 16.29 17.05
C PRO A 292 -27.62 16.09 18.30
N SER A 293 -27.26 16.77 19.36
CA SER A 293 -28.11 16.94 20.54
C SER A 293 -29.22 17.98 20.28
N PRO A 294 -30.35 17.89 20.99
CA PRO A 294 -31.57 18.65 20.75
C PRO A 294 -31.40 20.14 20.97
#